data_867022641c40eec48a9a6311c96e1786
#
_entry.id   867022641c40eec48a9a6311c96e1786
#
_cell.length_a   1.000
_cell.length_b   1.000
_cell.length_c   1.000
_cell.angle_alpha   90.00
_cell.angle_beta   90.00
_cell.angle_gamma   90.00
#
_symmetry.space_group_name_H-M   'P 1'
#
loop_
_entity.id
_entity.type
_entity.pdbx_description
1 polymer ?
#
loop_
_entity_poly.entity_id
_entity_poly.type
_entity_poly.pdbx_seq_one_letter_code
_entity_poly.pdbx_strand_id
1 'polypeptide(L)'
;MLRRHELTDEQWNATKDLLPGKEGGPGVTAKDNRLFVNAILFVAKTGIPWRDLPKRFGHWHNVFQRFNRWCKKGVFTRIFEVLRDPDLEVLMLDSTVIRAHQHSAGQKNSTPEQEQLGRSRGGVSTKIHVAVDGLGKPTKIFLSPGQDHDVTKAPELIQDSEAEKVIADKAYDSDALIAQIEAQGATPVIPPRENRTELRAYDRQDYKKRNVVERFINVLKQCRRVATRYEKTARNFLGFVLFASTLVVLS
;
A
#
# COMPACT_ATOMS: atom_id res chain seq x y z
N MET A 1 4.29 -0.60 30.02
CA MET A 1 5.26 0.07 29.16
C MET A 1 5.17 -0.50 27.74
N LEU A 2 4.84 0.31 26.75
CA LEU A 2 4.73 -0.12 25.35
C LEU A 2 6.10 -0.59 24.86
N ARG A 3 6.17 -1.77 24.28
CA ARG A 3 7.43 -2.26 23.69
C ARG A 3 7.60 -1.72 22.28
N ARG A 4 8.85 -1.58 21.85
CA ARG A 4 9.16 -1.18 20.48
C ARG A 4 8.45 -2.10 19.46
N HIS A 5 7.79 -1.50 18.48
CA HIS A 5 7.00 -2.19 17.44
C HIS A 5 5.74 -2.92 17.97
N GLU A 6 5.04 -2.29 18.91
CA GLU A 6 3.69 -2.68 19.33
C GLU A 6 2.71 -1.54 19.02
N LEU A 7 1.45 -1.86 18.82
CA LEU A 7 0.39 -0.87 18.61
C LEU A 7 0.18 -0.02 19.87
N THR A 8 -0.04 1.27 19.69
CA THR A 8 -0.55 2.12 20.77
C THR A 8 -1.96 1.69 21.16
N ASP A 9 -2.45 2.17 22.29
CA ASP A 9 -3.81 1.86 22.73
C ASP A 9 -4.84 2.51 21.81
N GLU A 10 -4.55 3.71 21.28
CA GLU A 10 -5.38 4.41 20.30
C GLU A 10 -5.48 3.60 19.00
N GLN A 11 -4.35 3.16 18.43
CA GLN A 11 -4.31 2.33 17.21
C GLN A 11 -5.04 1.00 17.43
N TRP A 12 -4.88 0.39 18.61
CA TRP A 12 -5.59 -0.85 18.95
C TRP A 12 -7.10 -0.60 19.04
N ASN A 13 -7.54 0.42 19.74
CA ASN A 13 -8.97 0.74 19.90
C ASN A 13 -9.65 1.04 18.57
N ALA A 14 -8.97 1.74 17.65
CA ALA A 14 -9.49 2.01 16.31
C ALA A 14 -9.65 0.75 15.44
N THR A 15 -8.87 -0.31 15.70
CA THR A 15 -8.83 -1.49 14.82
C THR A 15 -9.50 -2.73 15.38
N LYS A 16 -9.56 -2.89 16.71
CA LYS A 16 -9.96 -4.15 17.39
C LYS A 16 -11.31 -4.71 16.92
N ASP A 17 -12.30 -3.83 16.68
CA ASP A 17 -13.67 -4.23 16.30
C ASP A 17 -13.81 -4.62 14.83
N LEU A 18 -12.81 -4.31 14.00
CA LEU A 18 -12.73 -4.68 12.59
C LEU A 18 -12.07 -6.06 12.38
N LEU A 19 -11.44 -6.61 13.43
CA LEU A 19 -10.67 -7.84 13.35
C LEU A 19 -11.54 -9.09 13.45
N PRO A 20 -11.27 -10.15 12.65
CA PRO A 20 -11.91 -11.45 12.82
C PRO A 20 -11.51 -12.12 14.14
N GLY A 21 -12.44 -12.91 14.71
CA GLY A 21 -12.23 -13.66 15.95
C GLY A 21 -12.45 -12.84 17.22
N LYS A 22 -13.22 -11.75 17.12
CA LYS A 22 -13.75 -11.04 18.27
C LYS A 22 -14.84 -11.87 18.97
N GLU A 23 -15.07 -11.62 20.25
CA GLU A 23 -16.15 -12.24 21.00
C GLU A 23 -17.52 -11.93 20.35
N GLY A 24 -18.40 -12.91 20.27
CA GLY A 24 -19.70 -12.80 19.58
C GLY A 24 -19.63 -12.72 18.04
N GLY A 25 -18.43 -12.77 17.45
CA GLY A 25 -18.25 -12.77 16.00
C GLY A 25 -18.34 -14.17 15.39
N PRO A 26 -18.44 -14.28 14.04
CA PRO A 26 -18.49 -15.57 13.37
C PRO A 26 -17.15 -16.32 13.46
N GLY A 27 -17.22 -17.61 13.81
CA GLY A 27 -16.07 -18.52 13.86
C GLY A 27 -15.43 -18.61 15.25
N VAL A 28 -14.21 -19.11 15.30
CA VAL A 28 -13.48 -19.31 16.55
C VAL A 28 -12.98 -17.99 17.12
N THR A 29 -13.29 -17.72 18.37
CA THR A 29 -12.78 -16.56 19.12
C THR A 29 -11.26 -16.67 19.28
N ALA A 30 -10.56 -15.58 18.97
CA ALA A 30 -9.12 -15.51 19.13
C ALA A 30 -8.74 -15.33 20.59
N LYS A 31 -7.71 -16.06 21.05
CA LYS A 31 -7.19 -15.90 22.42
C LYS A 31 -6.66 -14.47 22.67
N ASP A 32 -5.91 -13.94 21.72
CA ASP A 32 -5.32 -12.60 21.80
C ASP A 32 -5.10 -12.06 20.38
N ASN A 33 -5.98 -11.15 19.96
CA ASN A 33 -5.88 -10.46 18.68
C ASN A 33 -4.77 -9.42 18.68
N ARG A 34 -4.58 -8.71 19.82
CA ARG A 34 -3.58 -7.65 19.92
C ARG A 34 -2.17 -8.22 19.80
N LEU A 35 -1.88 -9.32 20.48
CA LEU A 35 -0.60 -10.02 20.38
C LEU A 35 -0.31 -10.46 18.95
N PHE A 36 -1.32 -10.98 18.25
CA PHE A 36 -1.18 -11.39 16.85
C PHE A 36 -0.88 -10.20 15.94
N VAL A 37 -1.58 -9.07 16.08
CA VAL A 37 -1.33 -7.87 15.25
C VAL A 37 0.04 -7.27 15.58
N ASN A 38 0.45 -7.27 16.84
CA ASN A 38 1.81 -6.87 17.24
C ASN A 38 2.89 -7.77 16.64
N ALA A 39 2.63 -9.08 16.48
CA ALA A 39 3.54 -9.98 15.77
C ALA A 39 3.69 -9.58 14.29
N ILE A 40 2.59 -9.23 13.61
CA ILE A 40 2.64 -8.75 12.22
C ILE A 40 3.41 -7.43 12.14
N LEU A 41 3.14 -6.50 13.06
CA LEU A 41 3.84 -5.22 13.11
C LEU A 41 5.35 -5.40 13.34
N PHE A 42 5.72 -6.31 14.22
CA PHE A 42 7.12 -6.64 14.46
C PHE A 42 7.81 -7.18 13.19
N VAL A 43 7.19 -8.12 12.48
CA VAL A 43 7.71 -8.64 11.20
C VAL A 43 7.77 -7.54 10.14
N ALA A 44 6.73 -6.70 10.03
CA ALA A 44 6.67 -5.58 9.07
C ALA A 44 7.81 -4.59 9.29
N LYS A 45 8.04 -4.17 10.53
CA LYS A 45 9.06 -3.16 10.87
C LYS A 45 10.49 -3.71 10.80
N THR A 46 10.70 -4.95 11.24
CA THR A 46 12.05 -5.53 11.34
C THR A 46 12.52 -6.24 10.07
N GLY A 47 11.58 -6.73 9.25
CA GLY A 47 11.87 -7.50 8.03
C GLY A 47 12.38 -8.91 8.28
N ILE A 48 12.37 -9.40 9.52
CA ILE A 48 12.90 -10.73 9.88
C ILE A 48 12.15 -11.87 9.14
N PRO A 49 12.82 -13.01 8.89
CA PRO A 49 12.14 -14.22 8.47
C PRO A 49 11.07 -14.63 9.50
N TRP A 50 9.95 -15.20 9.02
CA TRP A 50 8.90 -15.68 9.93
C TRP A 50 9.41 -16.67 10.98
N ARG A 51 10.41 -17.50 10.63
CA ARG A 51 10.99 -18.49 11.54
C ARG A 51 11.72 -17.87 12.72
N ASP A 52 12.15 -16.61 12.59
CA ASP A 52 12.89 -15.86 13.61
C ASP A 52 11.96 -15.02 14.48
N LEU A 53 10.64 -15.18 14.33
CA LEU A 53 9.66 -14.49 15.15
C LEU A 53 9.87 -14.83 16.64
N PRO A 54 10.04 -13.84 17.53
CA PRO A 54 10.26 -14.06 18.95
C PRO A 54 9.15 -14.91 19.59
N LYS A 55 9.53 -15.87 20.44
CA LYS A 55 8.62 -16.83 21.11
C LYS A 55 7.48 -16.14 21.87
N ARG A 56 7.65 -14.91 22.34
CA ARG A 56 6.59 -14.14 23.01
C ARG A 56 5.34 -13.92 22.15
N PHE A 57 5.45 -13.96 20.83
CA PHE A 57 4.34 -13.85 19.89
C PHE A 57 3.67 -15.19 19.56
N GLY A 58 4.15 -16.28 20.16
CA GLY A 58 3.71 -17.64 19.89
C GLY A 58 4.54 -18.33 18.80
N HIS A 59 4.06 -19.48 18.36
CA HIS A 59 4.77 -20.27 17.33
C HIS A 59 4.64 -19.60 15.97
N TRP A 60 5.76 -19.28 15.31
CA TRP A 60 5.83 -18.55 14.06
C TRP A 60 4.92 -19.07 12.95
N HIS A 61 4.80 -20.42 12.84
CA HIS A 61 3.98 -21.06 11.81
C HIS A 61 2.48 -20.72 11.98
N ASN A 62 1.98 -20.71 13.20
CA ASN A 62 0.59 -20.37 13.51
C ASN A 62 0.30 -18.91 13.17
N VAL A 63 1.24 -18.00 13.50
CA VAL A 63 1.15 -16.58 13.18
C VAL A 63 1.16 -16.38 11.67
N PHE A 64 2.08 -17.02 10.96
CA PHE A 64 2.15 -16.95 9.49
C PHE A 64 0.88 -17.51 8.83
N GLN A 65 0.39 -18.66 9.24
CA GLN A 65 -0.83 -19.26 8.68
C GLN A 65 -2.05 -18.35 8.90
N ARG A 66 -2.14 -17.73 10.06
CA ARG A 66 -3.22 -16.78 10.34
C ARG A 66 -3.08 -15.53 9.48
N PHE A 67 -1.88 -14.94 9.34
CA PHE A 67 -1.61 -13.82 8.44
C PHE A 67 -2.01 -14.17 7.01
N ASN A 68 -1.54 -15.30 6.47
CA ASN A 68 -1.86 -15.75 5.12
C ASN A 68 -3.38 -15.93 4.92
N ARG A 69 -4.08 -16.47 5.91
CA ARG A 69 -5.55 -16.61 5.88
C ARG A 69 -6.25 -15.24 5.88
N TRP A 70 -5.75 -14.28 6.64
CA TRP A 70 -6.29 -12.93 6.65
C TRP A 70 -6.06 -12.22 5.31
N CYS A 71 -4.89 -12.37 4.71
CA CYS A 71 -4.64 -11.88 3.35
C CYS A 71 -5.61 -12.53 2.34
N LYS A 72 -5.81 -13.85 2.41
CA LYS A 72 -6.77 -14.56 1.53
C LYS A 72 -8.21 -14.06 1.66
N LYS A 73 -8.61 -13.68 2.87
CA LYS A 73 -9.96 -13.19 3.18
C LYS A 73 -10.13 -11.68 2.99
N GLY A 74 -9.11 -10.96 2.51
CA GLY A 74 -9.15 -9.51 2.31
C GLY A 74 -9.34 -8.72 3.62
N VAL A 75 -8.89 -9.25 4.77
CA VAL A 75 -9.08 -8.58 6.07
C VAL A 75 -8.37 -7.23 6.09
N PHE A 76 -7.12 -7.17 5.61
CA PHE A 76 -6.36 -5.92 5.59
C PHE A 76 -6.96 -4.89 4.64
N THR A 77 -7.53 -5.32 3.51
CA THR A 77 -8.25 -4.45 2.58
C THR A 77 -9.44 -3.81 3.26
N ARG A 78 -10.30 -4.60 3.92
CA ARG A 78 -11.48 -4.09 4.63
C ARG A 78 -11.11 -3.12 5.75
N ILE A 79 -10.08 -3.43 6.54
CA ILE A 79 -9.63 -2.54 7.63
C ILE A 79 -9.17 -1.21 7.04
N PHE A 80 -8.35 -1.25 6.00
CA PHE A 80 -7.87 -0.06 5.31
C PHE A 80 -9.03 0.77 4.74
N GLU A 81 -9.98 0.15 4.05
CA GLU A 81 -11.16 0.82 3.47
C GLU A 81 -12.07 1.47 4.52
N VAL A 82 -12.26 0.81 5.66
CA VAL A 82 -13.10 1.35 6.75
C VAL A 82 -12.44 2.52 7.47
N LEU A 83 -11.12 2.47 7.63
CA LEU A 83 -10.39 3.48 8.41
C LEU A 83 -9.91 4.67 7.57
N ARG A 84 -9.87 4.54 6.24
CA ARG A 84 -9.54 5.69 5.40
C ARG A 84 -10.67 6.72 5.46
N ASP A 85 -10.29 7.95 5.70
CA ASP A 85 -11.15 9.13 5.67
C ASP A 85 -10.41 10.19 4.83
N PRO A 86 -10.57 10.14 3.47
CA PRO A 86 -9.79 10.98 2.58
C PRO A 86 -10.29 12.43 2.59
N ASP A 87 -9.36 13.37 2.62
CA ASP A 87 -9.60 14.75 2.24
C ASP A 87 -9.81 14.82 0.72
N LEU A 88 -10.99 15.27 0.29
CA LEU A 88 -11.42 15.25 -1.10
C LEU A 88 -10.91 16.42 -1.94
N GLU A 89 -10.16 17.37 -1.38
CA GLU A 89 -9.64 18.52 -2.13
C GLU A 89 -8.60 18.11 -3.17
N VAL A 90 -7.63 17.29 -2.77
CA VAL A 90 -6.48 16.93 -3.61
C VAL A 90 -6.19 15.45 -3.55
N LEU A 91 -5.99 14.83 -4.72
CA LEU A 91 -5.48 13.47 -4.85
C LEU A 91 -4.09 13.49 -5.50
N MET A 92 -3.10 12.89 -4.86
CA MET A 92 -1.74 12.80 -5.38
C MET A 92 -1.39 11.38 -5.74
N LEU A 93 -0.92 11.17 -6.97
CA LEU A 93 -0.53 9.87 -7.49
C LEU A 93 0.99 9.74 -7.54
N ASP A 94 1.49 8.59 -7.15
CA ASP A 94 2.90 8.22 -7.36
C ASP A 94 3.05 6.69 -7.38
N SER A 95 4.22 6.23 -7.75
CA SER A 95 4.56 4.82 -7.71
C SER A 95 5.98 4.59 -7.18
N THR A 96 6.23 3.40 -6.67
CA THR A 96 7.58 3.05 -6.23
C THR A 96 7.89 1.60 -6.54
N VAL A 97 9.09 1.37 -7.08
CA VAL A 97 9.60 0.03 -7.36
C VAL A 97 10.20 -0.55 -6.08
N ILE A 98 9.75 -1.76 -5.74
CA ILE A 98 10.26 -2.53 -4.61
C ILE A 98 11.02 -3.75 -5.12
N ARG A 99 12.27 -3.88 -4.73
CA ARG A 99 13.06 -5.07 -5.06
C ARG A 99 12.48 -6.32 -4.43
N ALA A 100 12.42 -7.37 -5.23
CA ALA A 100 12.03 -8.69 -4.75
C ALA A 100 13.29 -9.47 -4.33
N HIS A 101 13.29 -9.95 -3.09
CA HIS A 101 14.32 -10.86 -2.61
C HIS A 101 14.19 -12.20 -3.35
N GLN A 102 15.27 -12.95 -3.54
CA GLN A 102 15.25 -14.28 -4.19
C GLN A 102 14.20 -15.23 -3.60
N HIS A 103 13.87 -15.11 -2.33
CA HIS A 103 12.82 -15.91 -1.67
C HIS A 103 11.41 -15.62 -2.17
N SER A 104 11.16 -14.49 -2.81
CA SER A 104 9.85 -14.12 -3.36
C SER A 104 9.57 -14.72 -4.73
N ALA A 105 10.57 -15.22 -5.42
CA ALA A 105 10.43 -15.88 -6.71
C ALA A 105 10.01 -17.36 -6.57
N GLY A 106 9.50 -17.96 -7.66
CA GLY A 106 9.26 -19.40 -7.73
C GLY A 106 8.03 -19.88 -6.95
N GLN A 107 6.96 -19.13 -6.91
CA GLN A 107 5.68 -19.61 -6.41
C GLN A 107 5.19 -20.78 -7.30
N LYS A 108 4.88 -21.92 -6.69
CA LYS A 108 4.28 -23.06 -7.41
C LYS A 108 2.85 -22.73 -7.87
N ASN A 109 2.51 -23.16 -9.09
CA ASN A 109 1.17 -22.99 -9.68
C ASN A 109 0.74 -21.53 -9.91
N SER A 110 1.67 -20.62 -10.07
CA SER A 110 1.39 -19.23 -10.50
C SER A 110 2.52 -18.72 -11.39
N THR A 111 2.20 -17.75 -12.27
CA THR A 111 3.20 -17.06 -13.08
C THR A 111 3.75 -15.82 -12.35
N PRO A 112 4.93 -15.31 -12.73
CA PRO A 112 5.46 -14.06 -12.18
C PRO A 112 4.48 -12.88 -12.32
N GLU A 113 3.76 -12.81 -13.44
CA GLU A 113 2.78 -11.76 -13.72
C GLU A 113 1.59 -11.84 -12.75
N GLN A 114 1.06 -13.05 -12.48
CA GLN A 114 0.00 -13.26 -11.49
C GLN A 114 0.43 -12.85 -10.09
N GLU A 115 1.72 -13.00 -9.79
CA GLU A 115 2.31 -12.57 -8.53
C GLU A 115 2.84 -11.13 -8.57
N GLN A 116 2.54 -10.37 -9.63
CA GLN A 116 2.98 -8.98 -9.79
C GLN A 116 4.51 -8.86 -9.65
N LEU A 117 5.24 -9.79 -10.25
CA LEU A 117 6.69 -9.80 -10.34
C LEU A 117 7.11 -9.56 -11.77
N GLY A 118 8.07 -8.67 -11.97
CA GLY A 118 8.65 -8.38 -13.27
C GLY A 118 10.11 -7.97 -13.17
N ARG A 119 10.79 -7.87 -14.31
CA ARG A 119 12.20 -7.49 -14.37
C ARG A 119 12.33 -6.00 -14.70
N SER A 120 12.85 -5.23 -13.75
CA SER A 120 13.29 -3.85 -13.94
C SER A 120 14.82 -3.81 -14.12
N ARG A 121 15.40 -2.63 -14.37
CA ARG A 121 16.86 -2.42 -14.41
C ARG A 121 17.57 -2.90 -13.14
N GLY A 122 16.86 -2.86 -11.99
CA GLY A 122 17.39 -3.32 -10.70
C GLY A 122 17.15 -4.79 -10.38
N GLY A 123 16.71 -5.63 -11.34
CA GLY A 123 16.39 -7.03 -11.13
C GLY A 123 14.89 -7.30 -10.96
N VAL A 124 14.53 -8.45 -10.37
CA VAL A 124 13.13 -8.80 -10.12
C VAL A 124 12.53 -7.85 -9.09
N SER A 125 11.36 -7.32 -9.40
CA SER A 125 10.72 -6.27 -8.60
C SER A 125 9.20 -6.28 -8.75
N THR A 126 8.53 -5.62 -7.82
CA THR A 126 7.11 -5.26 -7.83
C THR A 126 7.00 -3.76 -7.72
N LYS A 127 6.04 -3.16 -8.38
CA LYS A 127 5.70 -1.75 -8.24
C LYS A 127 4.50 -1.59 -7.32
N ILE A 128 4.57 -0.64 -6.39
CA ILE A 128 3.44 -0.18 -5.59
C ILE A 128 2.98 1.14 -6.20
N HIS A 129 1.73 1.21 -6.61
CA HIS A 129 1.05 2.42 -7.03
C HIS A 129 0.19 2.92 -5.89
N VAL A 130 0.25 4.20 -5.60
CA VAL A 130 -0.47 4.82 -4.49
C VAL A 130 -1.19 6.07 -4.92
N ALA A 131 -2.35 6.30 -4.33
CA ALA A 131 -3.01 7.59 -4.28
C ALA A 131 -3.07 8.02 -2.82
N VAL A 132 -2.72 9.28 -2.55
CA VAL A 132 -2.83 9.90 -1.23
C VAL A 132 -3.60 11.20 -1.32
N ASP A 133 -4.26 11.59 -0.25
CA ASP A 133 -4.95 12.87 -0.13
C ASP A 133 -4.01 14.04 0.19
N GLY A 134 -4.56 15.25 0.34
CA GLY A 134 -3.83 16.46 0.68
C GLY A 134 -3.09 16.40 2.02
N LEU A 135 -3.54 15.57 2.94
CA LEU A 135 -2.92 15.35 4.25
C LEU A 135 -1.85 14.25 4.24
N GLY A 136 -1.69 13.54 3.11
CA GLY A 136 -0.73 12.45 2.96
C GLY A 136 -1.25 11.10 3.45
N LYS A 137 -2.57 10.98 3.66
CA LYS A 137 -3.20 9.70 3.99
C LYS A 137 -3.46 8.90 2.71
N PRO A 138 -3.11 7.61 2.67
CA PRO A 138 -3.34 6.78 1.50
C PRO A 138 -4.83 6.53 1.31
N THR A 139 -5.29 6.67 0.06
CA THR A 139 -6.68 6.44 -0.35
C THR A 139 -6.85 5.16 -1.14
N LYS A 140 -5.90 4.85 -2.05
CA LYS A 140 -5.88 3.62 -2.84
C LYS A 140 -4.46 3.11 -3.04
N ILE A 141 -4.33 1.78 -3.13
CA ILE A 141 -3.04 1.12 -3.31
C ILE A 141 -3.23 -0.09 -4.22
N PHE A 142 -2.40 -0.17 -5.27
CA PHE A 142 -2.35 -1.31 -6.19
C PHE A 142 -0.92 -1.81 -6.38
N LEU A 143 -0.78 -3.07 -6.79
CA LEU A 143 0.49 -3.65 -7.19
C LEU A 143 0.50 -3.89 -8.69
N SER A 144 1.69 -3.83 -9.29
CA SER A 144 1.95 -4.32 -10.64
C SER A 144 3.37 -4.90 -10.75
N PRO A 145 3.69 -5.64 -11.84
CA PRO A 145 5.07 -5.99 -12.16
C PRO A 145 5.97 -4.75 -12.21
N GLY A 146 7.22 -4.90 -11.74
CA GLY A 146 8.11 -3.75 -11.55
C GLY A 146 8.50 -2.97 -12.81
N GLN A 147 8.35 -3.56 -14.01
CA GLN A 147 8.61 -2.90 -15.30
C GLN A 147 7.41 -2.11 -15.84
N ASP A 148 6.22 -2.29 -15.28
CA ASP A 148 5.03 -1.59 -15.78
C ASP A 148 5.19 -0.08 -15.69
N HIS A 149 4.59 0.65 -16.63
CA HIS A 149 4.58 2.10 -16.58
C HIS A 149 3.71 2.62 -15.43
N ASP A 150 4.10 3.76 -14.86
CA ASP A 150 3.41 4.35 -13.71
C ASP A 150 1.95 4.68 -14.02
N VAL A 151 1.68 5.14 -15.24
CA VAL A 151 0.33 5.46 -15.72
C VAL A 151 -0.61 4.26 -15.80
N THR A 152 -0.08 3.02 -15.81
CA THR A 152 -0.88 1.80 -16.04
C THR A 152 -2.00 1.63 -15.01
N LYS A 153 -1.75 2.00 -13.75
CA LYS A 153 -2.72 1.90 -12.65
C LYS A 153 -3.40 3.22 -12.28
N ALA A 154 -3.08 4.29 -13.00
CA ALA A 154 -3.68 5.59 -12.74
C ALA A 154 -5.22 5.61 -12.89
N PRO A 155 -5.82 4.97 -13.91
CA PRO A 155 -7.28 4.90 -14.03
C PRO A 155 -7.97 4.30 -12.80
N GLU A 156 -7.41 3.20 -12.27
CA GLU A 156 -7.96 2.56 -11.07
C GLU A 156 -7.72 3.40 -9.80
N LEU A 157 -6.60 4.13 -9.74
CA LEU A 157 -6.29 5.02 -8.60
C LEU A 157 -7.28 6.19 -8.50
N ILE A 158 -7.67 6.80 -9.62
CA ILE A 158 -8.59 7.94 -9.66
C ILE A 158 -10.06 7.52 -9.72
N GLN A 159 -10.37 6.26 -10.00
CA GLN A 159 -11.74 5.77 -10.08
C GLN A 159 -12.51 6.09 -8.78
N ASP A 160 -13.75 6.56 -8.92
CA ASP A 160 -14.62 6.94 -7.79
C ASP A 160 -14.02 7.99 -6.84
N SER A 161 -13.05 8.79 -7.32
CA SER A 161 -12.50 9.92 -6.57
C SER A 161 -13.34 11.18 -6.81
N GLU A 162 -13.66 11.88 -5.74
CA GLU A 162 -14.35 13.17 -5.77
C GLU A 162 -13.35 14.34 -5.60
N ALA A 163 -12.06 14.09 -5.79
CA ALA A 163 -11.02 15.11 -5.65
C ALA A 163 -11.19 16.24 -6.68
N GLU A 164 -11.03 17.48 -6.24
CA GLU A 164 -11.06 18.65 -7.11
C GLU A 164 -9.81 18.74 -8.00
N LYS A 165 -8.68 18.22 -7.53
CA LYS A 165 -7.40 18.23 -8.24
C LYS A 165 -6.70 16.88 -8.16
N VAL A 166 -6.10 16.48 -9.28
CA VAL A 166 -5.25 15.28 -9.34
C VAL A 166 -3.82 15.70 -9.70
N ILE A 167 -2.89 15.48 -8.78
CA ILE A 167 -1.47 15.83 -8.92
C ILE A 167 -0.66 14.56 -9.18
N ALA A 168 0.15 14.55 -10.24
CA ALA A 168 1.08 13.45 -10.51
C ALA A 168 2.31 13.96 -11.27
N ASP A 169 3.34 13.13 -11.38
CA ASP A 169 4.54 13.51 -12.14
C ASP A 169 4.35 13.36 -13.65
N LYS A 170 5.36 13.78 -14.43
CA LYS A 170 5.34 13.71 -15.89
C LYS A 170 5.24 12.27 -16.45
N ALA A 171 5.49 11.23 -15.65
CA ALA A 171 5.31 9.85 -16.09
C ALA A 171 3.83 9.49 -16.29
N TYR A 172 2.95 10.24 -15.63
CA TYR A 172 1.49 10.13 -15.74
C TYR A 172 0.90 10.97 -16.88
N ASP A 173 1.72 11.73 -17.63
CA ASP A 173 1.26 12.55 -18.75
C ASP A 173 0.77 11.68 -19.92
N SER A 174 -0.52 11.43 -19.96
CA SER A 174 -1.26 10.66 -20.95
C SER A 174 -2.58 11.35 -21.27
N ASP A 175 -2.91 11.50 -22.55
CA ASP A 175 -4.17 12.17 -22.96
C ASP A 175 -5.40 11.43 -22.41
N ALA A 176 -5.35 10.09 -22.42
CA ALA A 176 -6.45 9.28 -21.87
C ALA A 176 -6.64 9.53 -20.36
N LEU A 177 -5.56 9.63 -19.59
CA LEU A 177 -5.66 9.90 -18.15
C LEU A 177 -6.17 11.33 -17.89
N ILE A 178 -5.63 12.32 -18.62
CA ILE A 178 -6.08 13.71 -18.51
C ILE A 178 -7.58 13.82 -18.79
N ALA A 179 -8.04 13.24 -19.92
CA ALA A 179 -9.46 13.25 -20.27
C ALA A 179 -10.34 12.55 -19.20
N GLN A 180 -9.84 11.47 -18.58
CA GLN A 180 -10.54 10.80 -17.51
C GLN A 180 -10.64 11.66 -16.24
N ILE A 181 -9.57 12.38 -15.88
CA ILE A 181 -9.56 13.30 -14.73
C ILE A 181 -10.57 14.43 -14.96
N GLU A 182 -10.53 15.06 -16.15
CA GLU A 182 -11.44 16.15 -16.52
C GLU A 182 -12.91 15.67 -16.60
N ALA A 183 -13.16 14.47 -17.10
CA ALA A 183 -14.50 13.88 -17.15
C ALA A 183 -15.09 13.62 -15.75
N GLN A 184 -14.24 13.48 -14.71
CA GLN A 184 -14.66 13.39 -13.31
C GLN A 184 -14.87 14.78 -12.65
N GLY A 185 -14.66 15.87 -13.40
CA GLY A 185 -14.77 17.24 -12.90
C GLY A 185 -13.52 17.74 -12.16
N ALA A 186 -12.45 16.96 -12.16
CA ALA A 186 -11.20 17.31 -11.49
C ALA A 186 -10.23 18.05 -12.43
N THR A 187 -9.36 18.87 -11.84
CA THR A 187 -8.29 19.57 -12.56
C THR A 187 -6.99 18.75 -12.55
N PRO A 188 -6.42 18.36 -13.71
CA PRO A 188 -5.13 17.69 -13.76
C PRO A 188 -3.98 18.66 -13.51
N VAL A 189 -3.12 18.34 -12.55
CA VAL A 189 -1.89 19.08 -12.22
C VAL A 189 -0.69 18.18 -12.53
N ILE A 190 -0.46 17.94 -13.82
CA ILE A 190 0.54 16.99 -14.34
C ILE A 190 1.43 17.74 -15.33
N PRO A 191 2.75 17.83 -15.07
CA PRO A 191 3.68 18.45 -16.02
C PRO A 191 3.69 17.69 -17.35
N PRO A 192 3.69 18.38 -18.49
CA PRO A 192 3.80 17.73 -19.79
C PRO A 192 5.17 17.09 -19.96
N ARG A 193 5.22 15.97 -20.70
CA ARG A 193 6.48 15.37 -21.14
C ARG A 193 7.18 16.29 -22.14
N GLU A 194 8.50 16.30 -22.12
CA GLU A 194 9.35 17.16 -22.96
C GLU A 194 9.15 16.94 -24.48
N ASN A 195 8.74 15.75 -24.87
CA ASN A 195 8.52 15.35 -26.27
C ASN A 195 7.09 15.61 -26.78
N ARG A 196 6.25 16.34 -26.03
CA ARG A 196 4.91 16.71 -26.51
C ARG A 196 4.97 17.83 -27.55
N THR A 197 4.14 17.71 -28.56
CA THR A 197 3.94 18.73 -29.59
C THR A 197 3.21 19.96 -29.01
N GLU A 198 2.22 19.71 -28.16
CA GLU A 198 1.47 20.74 -27.45
C GLU A 198 1.71 20.65 -25.96
N LEU A 199 2.26 21.72 -25.38
CA LEU A 199 2.52 21.80 -23.96
C LEU A 199 1.26 22.28 -23.23
N ARG A 200 0.76 21.46 -22.31
CA ARG A 200 -0.33 21.86 -21.42
C ARG A 200 0.19 22.73 -20.27
N ALA A 201 -0.56 23.79 -19.97
CA ALA A 201 -0.32 24.56 -18.76
C ALA A 201 -0.78 23.75 -17.54
N TYR A 202 -0.06 23.87 -16.43
CA TYR A 202 -0.42 23.30 -15.15
C TYR A 202 -0.03 24.25 -14.02
N ASP A 203 -0.69 24.15 -12.87
CA ASP A 203 -0.37 24.97 -11.71
C ASP A 203 0.92 24.48 -11.04
N ARG A 204 1.98 25.28 -11.15
CA ARG A 204 3.28 24.99 -10.54
C ARG A 204 3.27 25.09 -9.02
N GLN A 205 2.36 25.88 -8.42
CA GLN A 205 2.27 26.01 -6.96
C GLN A 205 1.59 24.75 -6.37
N ASP A 206 0.49 24.31 -6.97
CA ASP A 206 -0.16 23.06 -6.56
C ASP A 206 0.76 21.85 -6.81
N TYR A 207 1.51 21.86 -7.91
CA TYR A 207 2.46 20.77 -8.18
C TYR A 207 3.53 20.57 -7.09
N LYS A 208 3.93 21.64 -6.38
CA LYS A 208 4.87 21.52 -5.24
C LYS A 208 4.33 20.67 -4.10
N LYS A 209 3.01 20.55 -3.97
CA LYS A 209 2.35 19.70 -2.97
C LYS A 209 2.66 18.20 -3.18
N ARG A 210 3.13 17.81 -4.38
CA ARG A 210 3.47 16.41 -4.71
C ARG A 210 4.46 15.77 -3.72
N ASN A 211 5.28 16.58 -3.05
CA ASN A 211 6.19 16.07 -2.02
C ASN A 211 5.47 15.27 -0.89
N VAL A 212 4.16 15.45 -0.73
CA VAL A 212 3.35 14.77 0.28
C VAL A 212 3.28 13.26 -0.01
N VAL A 213 3.05 12.87 -1.27
CA VAL A 213 3.02 11.44 -1.64
C VAL A 213 4.41 10.81 -1.52
N GLU A 214 5.48 11.56 -1.84
CA GLU A 214 6.86 11.09 -1.65
C GLU A 214 7.16 10.82 -0.16
N ARG A 215 6.71 11.71 0.73
CA ARG A 215 6.83 11.52 2.19
C ARG A 215 6.08 10.27 2.65
N PHE A 216 4.86 10.05 2.15
CA PHE A 216 4.12 8.83 2.44
C PHE A 216 4.91 7.58 2.03
N ILE A 217 5.44 7.54 0.80
CA ILE A 217 6.25 6.42 0.31
C ILE A 217 7.48 6.19 1.21
N ASN A 218 8.13 7.25 1.66
CA ASN A 218 9.28 7.16 2.54
C ASN A 218 8.89 6.58 3.92
N VAL A 219 7.76 7.00 4.50
CA VAL A 219 7.23 6.45 5.75
C VAL A 219 6.86 4.97 5.58
N LEU A 220 6.20 4.63 4.47
CA LEU A 220 5.84 3.25 4.15
C LEU A 220 7.07 2.34 4.09
N LYS A 221 8.16 2.80 3.47
CA LYS A 221 9.45 2.07 3.37
C LYS A 221 10.21 1.93 4.69
N GLN A 222 9.84 2.64 5.75
CA GLN A 222 10.37 2.37 7.10
C GLN A 222 9.93 0.99 7.61
N CYS A 223 8.90 0.40 7.02
CA CYS A 223 8.58 -1.01 7.20
C CYS A 223 9.49 -1.83 6.28
N ARG A 224 10.54 -2.45 6.85
CA ARG A 224 11.56 -3.20 6.09
C ARG A 224 10.95 -4.31 5.22
N ARG A 225 9.83 -4.90 5.68
CA ARG A 225 9.12 -5.93 4.93
C ARG A 225 8.37 -5.38 3.71
N VAL A 226 8.12 -4.07 3.67
CA VAL A 226 7.59 -3.34 2.52
C VAL A 226 8.71 -2.81 1.63
N ALA A 227 9.81 -2.30 2.22
CA ALA A 227 10.96 -1.78 1.49
C ALA A 227 11.68 -2.86 0.64
N THR A 228 11.57 -4.13 1.04
CA THR A 228 12.03 -5.30 0.27
C THR A 228 10.94 -6.36 0.32
N ARG A 229 10.54 -6.87 -0.85
CA ARG A 229 9.53 -7.92 -0.93
C ARG A 229 10.16 -9.29 -0.70
N TYR A 230 9.71 -9.98 0.35
CA TYR A 230 10.06 -11.37 0.66
C TYR A 230 8.91 -12.35 0.38
N GLU A 231 7.69 -11.85 0.25
CA GLU A 231 6.48 -12.66 0.04
C GLU A 231 6.45 -13.23 -1.37
N LYS A 232 6.21 -14.56 -1.47
CA LYS A 232 6.03 -15.22 -2.76
C LYS A 232 4.77 -14.76 -3.47
N THR A 233 3.67 -14.53 -2.71
CA THR A 233 2.40 -14.12 -3.29
C THR A 233 2.21 -12.61 -3.23
N ALA A 234 1.70 -12.01 -4.32
CA ALA A 234 1.33 -10.61 -4.40
C ALA A 234 0.35 -10.23 -3.28
N ARG A 235 -0.61 -11.12 -3.02
CA ARG A 235 -1.62 -10.96 -1.96
C ARG A 235 -1.02 -10.77 -0.56
N ASN A 236 -0.01 -11.56 -0.19
CA ASN A 236 0.62 -11.44 1.12
C ASN A 236 1.49 -10.18 1.20
N PHE A 237 2.14 -9.81 0.11
CA PHE A 237 2.87 -8.55 0.03
C PHE A 237 1.94 -7.36 0.16
N LEU A 238 0.82 -7.34 -0.59
CA LEU A 238 -0.22 -6.31 -0.47
C LEU A 238 -0.77 -6.24 0.96
N GLY A 239 -0.93 -7.39 1.64
CA GLY A 239 -1.34 -7.43 3.04
C GLY A 239 -0.41 -6.64 3.97
N PHE A 240 0.91 -6.72 3.79
CA PHE A 240 1.87 -5.89 4.53
C PHE A 240 1.80 -4.41 4.13
N VAL A 241 1.65 -4.11 2.84
CA VAL A 241 1.53 -2.73 2.34
C VAL A 241 0.30 -2.07 2.94
N LEU A 242 -0.88 -2.71 2.85
CA LEU A 242 -2.13 -2.20 3.41
C LEU A 242 -2.08 -2.07 4.93
N PHE A 243 -1.51 -3.05 5.63
CA PHE A 243 -1.31 -2.97 7.07
C PHE A 243 -0.44 -1.78 7.49
N ALA A 244 0.69 -1.58 6.80
CA ALA A 244 1.57 -0.44 7.06
C ALA A 244 0.89 0.90 6.74
N SER A 245 0.10 0.96 5.66
CA SER A 245 -0.67 2.14 5.25
C SER A 245 -1.77 2.47 6.25
N THR A 246 -2.46 1.46 6.80
CA THR A 246 -3.44 1.66 7.87
C THR A 246 -2.81 2.32 9.11
N LEU A 247 -1.57 1.96 9.45
CA LEU A 247 -0.87 2.60 10.56
C LEU A 247 -0.54 4.07 10.29
N VAL A 248 -0.33 4.45 9.02
CA VAL A 248 -0.15 5.87 8.64
C VAL A 248 -1.46 6.63 8.76
N VAL A 249 -2.60 6.02 8.40
CA VAL A 249 -3.93 6.63 8.60
C VAL A 249 -4.20 6.92 10.08
N LEU A 250 -3.71 6.05 10.97
CA LEU A 250 -3.93 6.12 12.42
C LEU A 250 -2.85 6.90 13.19
N SER A 251 -1.93 7.58 12.48
CA SER A 251 -0.81 8.30 13.13
C SER A 251 -1.07 9.80 13.31
#